data_1c70cec9ccf1dda6e71118154e63d3ec
#
_entry.id   1c70cec9ccf1dda6e71118154e63d3ec
#
_cell.length_a   1.000
_cell.length_b   1.000
_cell.length_c   1.000
_cell.angle_alpha   90.00
_cell.angle_beta   90.00
_cell.angle_gamma   90.00
#
_symmetry.space_group_name_H-M   'P 1'
#
loop_
_entity.id
_entity.type
_entity.pdbx_description
1 polymer ?
#
loop_
_entity_poly.entity_id
_entity_poly.type
_entity_poly.pdbx_seq_one_letter_code
_entity_poly.pdbx_strand_id
1 'polypeptide(L)'
;ADEVNKEVNSWVEEQTNGLITDLLPPNSASPLTDLIFANALFFNGRWDSQFNPSLTKESDFHLLDGTKVRVPFMTGAHEDSLDVYEGFKVLNLPYREGREDSRGFSMQIYLPDEKDGLPSMLESLASTRGFLKDNKVLPSQKAGVKELKIPRFKFAFDFEALKALKVLGLKVPLSTIIHKSCIEVDEVGSKAAAAAALRSCGGCYFPPKKYDFVADHPFLFIVKEYISGLVLFLGHVMDPSKH
;
A
#
# COMPACT_ATOMS: atom_id res chain seq x y z
N ALA A 1 -30.28 -13.17 -12.50
CA ALA A 1 -29.06 -13.38 -11.70
C ALA A 1 -27.80 -13.15 -12.54
N ASP A 2 -27.61 -13.89 -13.64
CA ASP A 2 -26.41 -13.77 -14.48
C ASP A 2 -26.28 -12.40 -15.17
N GLU A 3 -27.39 -11.80 -15.52
CA GLU A 3 -27.43 -10.46 -16.12
C GLU A 3 -26.96 -9.39 -15.12
N VAL A 4 -27.38 -9.46 -13.87
CA VAL A 4 -26.94 -8.59 -12.79
C VAL A 4 -25.43 -8.75 -12.55
N ASN A 5 -24.91 -9.98 -12.50
CA ASN A 5 -23.49 -10.22 -12.35
C ASN A 5 -22.67 -9.57 -13.49
N LYS A 6 -23.14 -9.72 -14.74
CA LYS A 6 -22.48 -9.12 -15.90
C LYS A 6 -22.50 -7.60 -15.86
N GLU A 7 -23.65 -7.00 -15.55
CA GLU A 7 -23.82 -5.55 -15.47
C GLU A 7 -22.90 -4.94 -14.40
N VAL A 8 -22.88 -5.52 -13.20
CA VAL A 8 -22.01 -5.05 -12.10
C VAL A 8 -20.54 -5.24 -12.43
N ASN A 9 -20.15 -6.37 -12.99
CA ASN A 9 -18.76 -6.62 -13.37
C ASN A 9 -18.29 -5.68 -14.50
N SER A 10 -19.12 -5.46 -15.53
CA SER A 10 -18.81 -4.50 -16.60
C SER A 10 -18.71 -3.07 -16.09
N TRP A 11 -19.60 -2.66 -15.20
CA TRP A 11 -19.54 -1.34 -14.58
C TRP A 11 -18.25 -1.15 -13.77
N VAL A 12 -17.87 -2.13 -12.93
CA VAL A 12 -16.65 -2.02 -12.13
C VAL A 12 -15.38 -2.03 -12.98
N GLU A 13 -15.35 -2.84 -14.03
CA GLU A 13 -14.25 -2.88 -14.99
C GLU A 13 -14.04 -1.51 -15.65
N GLU A 14 -15.12 -0.86 -16.09
CA GLU A 14 -15.07 0.50 -16.65
C GLU A 14 -14.57 1.51 -15.63
N GLN A 15 -15.12 1.52 -14.39
CA GLN A 15 -14.77 2.49 -13.35
C GLN A 15 -13.34 2.29 -12.82
N THR A 16 -12.78 1.10 -12.94
CA THR A 16 -11.42 0.78 -12.48
C THR A 16 -10.39 0.68 -13.61
N ASN A 17 -10.74 1.10 -14.83
CA ASN A 17 -9.90 1.02 -16.03
C ASN A 17 -9.36 -0.40 -16.28
N GLY A 18 -10.19 -1.42 -16.08
CA GLY A 18 -9.84 -2.82 -16.30
C GLY A 18 -9.01 -3.47 -15.18
N LEU A 19 -8.78 -2.78 -14.06
CA LEU A 19 -7.98 -3.33 -12.96
C LEU A 19 -8.78 -4.30 -12.08
N ILE A 20 -10.10 -4.14 -12.03
CA ILE A 20 -11.01 -5.05 -11.34
C ILE A 20 -12.07 -5.50 -12.35
N THR A 21 -12.01 -6.76 -12.78
CA THR A 21 -12.88 -7.31 -13.82
C THR A 21 -14.03 -8.14 -13.26
N ASP A 22 -13.80 -8.86 -12.15
CA ASP A 22 -14.73 -9.85 -11.59
C ASP A 22 -15.07 -9.52 -10.14
N LEU A 23 -15.81 -8.42 -9.90
CA LEU A 23 -16.22 -8.04 -8.55
C LEU A 23 -17.19 -9.07 -7.95
N LEU A 24 -18.19 -9.49 -8.74
CA LEU A 24 -19.12 -10.54 -8.36
C LEU A 24 -18.71 -11.88 -8.98
N PRO A 25 -18.31 -12.88 -8.16
CA PRO A 25 -18.07 -14.24 -8.64
C PRO A 25 -19.31 -14.85 -9.33
N PRO A 26 -19.16 -15.85 -10.19
CA PRO A 26 -20.29 -16.59 -10.75
C PRO A 26 -21.22 -17.10 -9.64
N ASN A 27 -22.54 -16.99 -9.89
CA ASN A 27 -23.57 -17.39 -8.91
C ASN A 27 -23.63 -16.57 -7.61
N SER A 28 -23.04 -15.38 -7.55
CA SER A 28 -23.17 -14.48 -6.38
C SER A 28 -24.62 -14.01 -6.17
N ALA A 29 -25.39 -13.86 -7.24
CA ALA A 29 -26.80 -13.55 -7.19
C ALA A 29 -27.65 -14.79 -7.52
N SER A 30 -28.72 -15.00 -6.77
CA SER A 30 -29.73 -16.04 -6.98
C SER A 30 -31.14 -15.43 -6.86
N PRO A 31 -32.20 -16.13 -7.30
CA PRO A 31 -33.57 -15.65 -7.08
C PRO A 31 -33.94 -15.44 -5.59
N LEU A 32 -33.18 -16.00 -4.67
CA LEU A 32 -33.33 -15.86 -3.21
C LEU A 32 -32.41 -14.79 -2.60
N THR A 33 -31.66 -14.07 -3.44
CA THR A 33 -30.74 -13.03 -2.99
C THR A 33 -31.50 -11.71 -2.86
N ASP A 34 -31.68 -11.23 -1.64
CA ASP A 34 -32.40 -9.97 -1.37
C ASP A 34 -31.52 -8.75 -1.65
N LEU A 35 -30.26 -8.78 -1.16
CA LEU A 35 -29.36 -7.63 -1.25
C LEU A 35 -27.88 -8.07 -1.22
N ILE A 36 -27.11 -7.58 -2.21
CA ILE A 36 -25.65 -7.66 -2.25
C ILE A 36 -25.10 -6.26 -2.06
N PHE A 37 -24.20 -6.09 -1.11
CA PHE A 37 -23.39 -4.89 -0.99
C PHE A 37 -22.00 -5.16 -1.57
N ALA A 38 -21.63 -4.40 -2.60
CA ALA A 38 -20.34 -4.56 -3.27
C ALA A 38 -19.55 -3.26 -3.23
N ASN A 39 -18.27 -3.35 -2.90
CA ASN A 39 -17.34 -2.22 -2.92
C ASN A 39 -16.07 -2.59 -3.68
N ALA A 40 -15.67 -1.72 -4.60
CA ALA A 40 -14.40 -1.82 -5.31
C ALA A 40 -13.55 -0.61 -4.96
N LEU A 41 -12.31 -0.84 -4.55
CA LEU A 41 -11.35 0.21 -4.23
C LEU A 41 -10.13 0.09 -5.12
N PHE A 42 -9.85 1.15 -5.85
CA PHE A 42 -8.69 1.29 -6.69
C PHE A 42 -7.99 2.60 -6.35
N PHE A 43 -6.67 2.56 -6.22
CA PHE A 43 -5.87 3.75 -5.95
C PHE A 43 -4.90 4.02 -7.11
N ASN A 44 -4.98 5.25 -7.65
CA ASN A 44 -4.12 5.72 -8.73
C ASN A 44 -3.45 7.03 -8.31
N GLY A 45 -2.35 6.93 -7.61
CA GLY A 45 -1.53 8.06 -7.17
C GLY A 45 -0.17 8.05 -7.86
N ARG A 46 0.35 9.23 -8.21
CA ARG A 46 1.72 9.39 -8.72
C ARG A 46 2.65 9.76 -7.57
N TRP A 47 3.84 9.21 -7.55
CA TRP A 47 4.85 9.67 -6.60
C TRP A 47 5.15 11.16 -6.81
N ASP A 48 5.32 11.89 -5.74
CA ASP A 48 5.84 13.27 -5.82
C ASP A 48 7.25 13.28 -6.40
N SER A 49 8.10 12.37 -5.93
CA SER A 49 9.40 12.05 -6.52
C SER A 49 9.36 10.66 -7.16
N GLN A 50 9.44 10.59 -8.49
CA GLN A 50 9.37 9.34 -9.23
C GLN A 50 10.70 8.60 -9.24
N PHE A 51 10.64 7.26 -9.32
CA PHE A 51 11.80 6.44 -9.58
C PHE A 51 12.18 6.49 -11.07
N ASN A 52 13.47 6.35 -11.35
CA ASN A 52 13.94 6.27 -12.73
C ASN A 52 13.84 4.81 -13.23
N PRO A 53 13.02 4.51 -14.25
CA PRO A 53 12.86 3.13 -14.74
C PRO A 53 14.16 2.49 -15.23
N SER A 54 15.13 3.32 -15.72
CA SER A 54 16.43 2.82 -16.18
C SER A 54 17.32 2.29 -15.05
N LEU A 55 17.01 2.63 -13.80
CA LEU A 55 17.74 2.20 -12.61
C LEU A 55 17.08 0.97 -11.94
N THR A 56 15.90 0.57 -12.39
CA THR A 56 15.22 -0.65 -11.92
C THR A 56 15.99 -1.88 -12.37
N LYS A 57 16.32 -2.75 -11.42
CA LYS A 57 17.10 -3.98 -11.67
C LYS A 57 16.53 -5.16 -10.91
N GLU A 58 16.62 -6.33 -11.53
CA GLU A 58 16.31 -7.60 -10.88
C GLU A 58 17.23 -7.86 -9.69
N SER A 59 16.63 -8.15 -8.54
CA SER A 59 17.34 -8.49 -7.32
C SER A 59 16.58 -9.57 -6.53
N ASP A 60 17.26 -10.18 -5.55
CA ASP A 60 16.68 -11.19 -4.68
C ASP A 60 15.76 -10.54 -3.64
N PHE A 61 14.57 -11.12 -3.48
CA PHE A 61 13.67 -10.88 -2.36
C PHE A 61 13.58 -12.15 -1.51
N HIS A 62 13.80 -12.03 -0.22
CA HIS A 62 13.85 -13.15 0.73
C HIS A 62 12.46 -13.42 1.28
N LEU A 63 11.95 -14.64 1.14
CA LEU A 63 10.67 -15.05 1.70
C LEU A 63 10.82 -15.52 3.15
N LEU A 64 9.72 -15.58 3.90
CA LEU A 64 9.75 -16.05 5.30
C LEU A 64 10.19 -17.51 5.48
N ASP A 65 10.03 -18.33 4.45
CA ASP A 65 10.48 -19.73 4.46
C ASP A 65 11.99 -19.88 4.18
N GLY A 66 12.72 -18.76 4.01
CA GLY A 66 14.16 -18.72 3.71
C GLY A 66 14.48 -18.87 2.22
N THR A 67 13.50 -19.09 1.36
CA THR A 67 13.70 -19.10 -0.10
C THR A 67 13.79 -17.68 -0.65
N LYS A 68 14.14 -17.55 -1.93
CA LYS A 68 14.28 -16.27 -2.61
C LYS A 68 13.54 -16.27 -3.92
N VAL A 69 12.98 -15.11 -4.27
CA VAL A 69 12.43 -14.84 -5.61
C VAL A 69 13.16 -13.65 -6.22
N ARG A 70 13.30 -13.64 -7.54
CA ARG A 70 13.88 -12.51 -8.25
C ARG A 70 12.76 -11.61 -8.78
N VAL A 71 12.85 -10.34 -8.44
CA VAL A 71 11.86 -9.33 -8.83
C VAL A 71 12.54 -8.00 -9.15
N PRO A 72 11.91 -7.14 -9.96
CA PRO A 72 12.46 -5.83 -10.28
C PRO A 72 12.38 -4.90 -9.05
N PHE A 73 13.53 -4.34 -8.65
CA PHE A 73 13.65 -3.33 -7.61
C PHE A 73 13.84 -1.95 -8.21
N MET A 74 12.95 -1.06 -7.86
CA MET A 74 13.06 0.37 -8.14
C MET A 74 14.13 0.97 -7.24
N THR A 75 14.98 1.81 -7.81
CA THR A 75 16.05 2.51 -7.08
C THR A 75 15.90 4.00 -7.28
N GLY A 76 16.04 4.77 -6.22
CA GLY A 76 15.92 6.23 -6.24
C GLY A 76 16.78 6.90 -5.19
N ALA A 77 17.07 8.18 -5.41
CA ALA A 77 17.59 9.07 -4.39
C ALA A 77 16.39 9.88 -3.87
N HIS A 78 15.86 9.48 -2.74
CA HIS A 78 14.84 10.25 -2.04
C HIS A 78 15.52 10.94 -0.85
N GLU A 79 15.47 12.26 -0.80
CA GLU A 79 15.93 13.03 0.37
C GLU A 79 14.93 12.93 1.52
N ASP A 80 13.90 12.07 1.39
CA ASP A 80 12.69 12.06 2.17
C ASP A 80 12.80 11.28 3.48
N SER A 81 11.88 11.62 4.36
CA SER A 81 11.81 11.28 5.75
C SER A 81 11.75 9.78 6.01
N LEU A 82 12.87 9.23 6.43
CA LEU A 82 12.94 7.94 7.08
C LEU A 82 12.75 8.13 8.58
N ASP A 83 11.80 7.43 9.14
CA ASP A 83 11.67 7.28 10.58
C ASP A 83 12.28 5.95 11.01
N VAL A 84 13.24 6.01 11.94
CA VAL A 84 13.91 4.83 12.50
C VAL A 84 13.34 4.57 13.89
N TYR A 85 12.77 3.40 14.05
CA TYR A 85 12.23 2.86 15.31
C TYR A 85 13.13 1.73 15.82
N GLU A 86 12.87 1.25 17.03
CA GLU A 86 13.50 0.05 17.53
C GLU A 86 12.95 -1.18 16.79
N GLY A 87 13.82 -1.88 16.04
CA GLY A 87 13.49 -3.10 15.31
C GLY A 87 12.86 -2.92 13.93
N PHE A 88 12.59 -1.68 13.47
CA PHE A 88 12.09 -1.42 12.12
C PHE A 88 12.29 0.02 11.65
N LYS A 89 12.14 0.23 10.36
CA LYS A 89 12.20 1.56 9.71
C LYS A 89 10.91 1.83 8.97
N VAL A 90 10.52 3.10 8.90
CA VAL A 90 9.35 3.55 8.13
C VAL A 90 9.78 4.57 7.10
N LEU A 91 9.61 4.22 5.84
CA LEU A 91 9.77 5.13 4.73
C LEU A 91 8.41 5.75 4.37
N ASN A 92 8.38 7.06 4.23
CA ASN A 92 7.19 7.78 3.76
C ASN A 92 7.40 8.26 2.32
N LEU A 93 6.59 7.74 1.41
CA LEU A 93 6.58 8.10 -0.01
C LEU A 93 5.34 8.93 -0.30
N PRO A 94 5.46 10.26 -0.45
CA PRO A 94 4.33 11.11 -0.77
C PRO A 94 3.87 10.88 -2.21
N TYR A 95 2.56 10.92 -2.40
CA TYR A 95 1.95 11.05 -3.71
C TYR A 95 1.80 12.52 -4.07
N ARG A 96 1.86 12.82 -5.34
CA ARG A 96 1.67 14.17 -5.86
C ARG A 96 0.24 14.65 -5.61
N GLU A 97 0.10 15.84 -5.07
CA GLU A 97 -1.21 16.46 -4.84
C GLU A 97 -1.92 16.76 -6.17
N GLY A 98 -3.21 16.51 -6.22
CA GLY A 98 -4.06 16.88 -7.35
C GLY A 98 -4.20 18.40 -7.47
N ARG A 99 -4.44 18.91 -8.69
CA ARG A 99 -4.58 20.36 -8.92
C ARG A 99 -5.84 20.96 -8.30
N GLU A 100 -6.87 20.17 -8.10
CA GLU A 100 -8.20 20.62 -7.63
C GLU A 100 -8.52 20.21 -6.19
N ASP A 101 -7.70 19.34 -5.60
CA ASP A 101 -7.96 18.75 -4.31
C ASP A 101 -6.72 18.94 -3.41
N SER A 102 -6.89 19.65 -2.29
CA SER A 102 -5.81 19.87 -1.32
C SER A 102 -5.49 18.64 -0.46
N ARG A 103 -6.10 17.48 -0.79
CA ARG A 103 -5.84 16.21 -0.08
C ARG A 103 -4.52 15.61 -0.53
N GLY A 104 -3.60 15.47 0.40
CA GLY A 104 -2.33 14.78 0.20
C GLY A 104 -2.41 13.34 0.67
N PHE A 105 -1.82 12.44 -0.09
CA PHE A 105 -1.72 11.01 0.22
C PHE A 105 -0.26 10.58 0.29
N SER A 106 0.02 9.55 1.07
CA SER A 106 1.33 8.89 1.06
C SER A 106 1.21 7.39 1.22
N MET A 107 2.21 6.68 0.71
CA MET A 107 2.48 5.31 1.10
C MET A 107 3.56 5.30 2.17
N GLN A 108 3.29 4.63 3.27
CA GLN A 108 4.23 4.35 4.34
C GLN A 108 4.64 2.89 4.24
N ILE A 109 5.95 2.62 4.14
CA ILE A 109 6.50 1.26 4.10
C ILE A 109 7.23 1.01 5.42
N TYR A 110 6.76 0.01 6.15
CA TYR A 110 7.29 -0.44 7.44
C TYR A 110 8.15 -1.68 7.19
N LEU A 111 9.44 -1.51 7.29
CA LEU A 111 10.42 -2.55 7.02
C LEU A 111 11.05 -3.01 8.33
N PRO A 112 10.87 -4.27 8.75
CA PRO A 112 11.59 -4.83 9.91
C PRO A 112 13.09 -4.79 9.67
N ASP A 113 13.90 -4.75 10.73
CA ASP A 113 15.36 -4.84 10.59
C ASP A 113 15.79 -6.28 10.29
N GLU A 114 15.05 -7.27 10.81
CA GLU A 114 15.30 -8.70 10.57
C GLU A 114 14.43 -9.23 9.41
N LYS A 115 14.99 -10.12 8.58
CA LYS A 115 14.31 -10.65 7.39
C LYS A 115 13.03 -11.44 7.68
N ASP A 116 12.94 -12.04 8.83
CA ASP A 116 11.78 -12.76 9.36
C ASP A 116 10.99 -11.94 10.39
N GLY A 117 11.34 -10.66 10.56
CA GLY A 117 10.79 -9.78 11.60
C GLY A 117 9.36 -9.30 11.41
N LEU A 118 8.75 -9.49 10.23
CA LEU A 118 7.41 -8.97 9.95
C LEU A 118 6.34 -9.45 10.95
N PRO A 119 6.24 -10.74 11.31
CA PRO A 119 5.23 -11.19 12.28
C PRO A 119 5.34 -10.49 13.63
N SER A 120 6.56 -10.42 14.20
CA SER A 120 6.82 -9.77 15.49
C SER A 120 6.53 -8.27 15.43
N MET A 121 6.90 -7.61 14.33
CA MET A 121 6.57 -6.20 14.11
C MET A 121 5.05 -5.98 14.06
N LEU A 122 4.30 -6.81 13.34
CA LEU A 122 2.84 -6.72 13.26
C LEU A 122 2.16 -6.89 14.63
N GLU A 123 2.62 -7.84 15.45
CA GLU A 123 2.13 -8.03 16.83
C GLU A 123 2.39 -6.79 17.70
N SER A 124 3.58 -6.21 17.61
CA SER A 124 3.95 -4.99 18.33
C SER A 124 3.08 -3.81 17.90
N LEU A 125 2.90 -3.61 16.58
CA LEU A 125 2.08 -2.53 16.04
C LEU A 125 0.59 -2.72 16.38
N ALA A 126 0.06 -3.93 16.32
CA ALA A 126 -1.33 -4.23 16.67
C ALA A 126 -1.63 -3.99 18.16
N SER A 127 -0.65 -4.22 19.03
CA SER A 127 -0.77 -3.95 20.47
C SER A 127 -0.65 -2.46 20.82
N THR A 128 -0.09 -1.64 19.91
CA THR A 128 0.10 -0.21 20.11
C THR A 128 -1.18 0.56 19.81
N ARG A 129 -1.87 0.98 20.87
CA ARG A 129 -3.16 1.70 20.75
C ARG A 129 -2.97 3.01 19.98
N GLY A 130 -3.75 3.20 18.93
CA GLY A 130 -3.77 4.42 18.13
C GLY A 130 -2.69 4.51 17.04
N PHE A 131 -1.88 3.49 16.86
CA PHE A 131 -0.81 3.45 15.87
C PHE A 131 -1.27 3.82 14.44
N LEU A 132 -2.37 3.25 13.97
CA LEU A 132 -2.90 3.56 12.62
C LEU A 132 -3.34 5.02 12.48
N LYS A 133 -3.77 5.66 13.59
CA LYS A 133 -4.19 7.05 13.60
C LYS A 133 -3.02 8.02 13.65
N ASP A 134 -2.03 7.73 14.48
CA ASP A 134 -0.86 8.59 14.68
C ASP A 134 0.41 7.76 14.93
N ASN A 135 1.31 7.76 13.95
CA ASN A 135 2.59 7.05 14.04
C ASN A 135 3.51 7.63 15.13
N LYS A 136 3.24 8.85 15.62
CA LYS A 136 4.03 9.48 16.69
C LYS A 136 3.82 8.87 18.07
N VAL A 137 2.93 7.89 18.19
CA VAL A 137 2.73 7.13 19.43
C VAL A 137 4.00 6.37 19.84
N LEU A 138 4.84 5.98 18.88
CA LEU A 138 6.14 5.36 19.13
C LEU A 138 7.28 6.36 18.96
N PRO A 139 8.30 6.32 19.83
CA PRO A 139 9.49 7.15 19.65
C PRO A 139 10.23 6.76 18.38
N SER A 140 10.56 7.74 17.55
CA SER A 140 11.33 7.55 16.33
C SER A 140 12.44 8.59 16.19
N GLN A 141 13.46 8.27 15.41
CA GLN A 141 14.52 9.18 15.01
C GLN A 141 14.39 9.47 13.52
N LYS A 142 14.28 10.76 13.16
CA LYS A 142 14.35 11.19 11.75
C LYS A 142 15.75 10.94 11.18
N ALA A 143 15.81 10.39 9.98
CA ALA A 143 17.04 10.06 9.29
C ALA A 143 16.91 10.33 7.78
N GLY A 144 18.04 10.40 7.09
CA GLY A 144 18.07 10.41 5.63
C GLY A 144 18.22 8.99 5.08
N VAL A 145 17.87 8.82 3.81
CA VAL A 145 18.07 7.58 3.07
C VAL A 145 19.41 7.65 2.34
N LYS A 146 20.23 6.60 2.46
CA LYS A 146 21.50 6.46 1.73
C LYS A 146 21.32 5.64 0.46
N GLU A 147 20.69 4.48 0.59
CA GLU A 147 20.31 3.60 -0.51
C GLU A 147 18.83 3.29 -0.39
N LEU A 148 18.07 3.48 -1.48
CA LEU A 148 16.66 3.17 -1.55
C LEU A 148 16.41 2.10 -2.60
N LYS A 149 15.85 0.96 -2.17
CA LYS A 149 15.40 -0.11 -3.05
C LYS A 149 14.05 -0.65 -2.58
N ILE A 150 13.07 -0.62 -3.48
CA ILE A 150 11.71 -1.12 -3.24
C ILE A 150 11.33 -2.02 -4.39
N PRO A 151 10.82 -3.25 -4.16
CA PRO A 151 10.35 -4.09 -5.25
C PRO A 151 9.11 -3.47 -5.90
N ARG A 152 8.93 -3.69 -7.20
CA ARG A 152 7.62 -3.53 -7.83
C ARG A 152 6.69 -4.60 -7.27
N PHE A 153 5.44 -4.25 -7.06
CA PHE A 153 4.42 -5.23 -6.67
C PHE A 153 3.04 -4.82 -7.14
N LYS A 154 2.20 -5.83 -7.35
CA LYS A 154 0.80 -5.65 -7.69
C LYS A 154 0.00 -6.70 -6.94
N PHE A 155 -1.05 -6.25 -6.24
CA PHE A 155 -1.96 -7.14 -5.55
C PHE A 155 -3.40 -6.76 -5.85
N ALA A 156 -4.20 -7.78 -6.15
CA ALA A 156 -5.64 -7.73 -6.08
C ALA A 156 -6.06 -8.56 -4.87
N PHE A 157 -6.92 -8.02 -4.04
CA PHE A 157 -7.45 -8.68 -2.86
C PHE A 157 -8.96 -8.60 -2.87
N ASP A 158 -9.61 -9.72 -2.67
CA ASP A 158 -11.04 -9.83 -2.51
C ASP A 158 -11.36 -10.56 -1.21
N PHE A 159 -12.37 -10.11 -0.50
CA PHE A 159 -12.87 -10.85 0.65
C PHE A 159 -14.36 -10.58 0.92
N GLU A 160 -15.01 -11.59 1.49
CA GLU A 160 -16.38 -11.50 1.94
C GLU A 160 -16.41 -10.92 3.36
N ALA A 161 -16.84 -9.65 3.46
CA ALA A 161 -16.76 -8.86 4.69
C ALA A 161 -17.88 -9.17 5.69
N LEU A 162 -18.98 -9.79 5.26
CA LEU A 162 -20.19 -9.97 6.08
C LEU A 162 -19.91 -10.69 7.39
N LYS A 163 -19.09 -11.75 7.35
CA LYS A 163 -18.74 -12.52 8.55
C LYS A 163 -18.02 -11.67 9.59
N ALA A 164 -16.99 -10.92 9.14
CA ALA A 164 -16.22 -10.06 10.02
C ALA A 164 -17.08 -8.93 10.61
N LEU A 165 -17.93 -8.31 9.80
CA LEU A 165 -18.81 -7.23 10.24
C LEU A 165 -19.91 -7.71 11.19
N LYS A 166 -20.43 -8.93 11.02
CA LYS A 166 -21.37 -9.54 11.98
C LYS A 166 -20.74 -9.73 13.35
N VAL A 167 -19.47 -10.16 13.40
CA VAL A 167 -18.72 -10.26 14.67
C VAL A 167 -18.57 -8.90 15.33
N LEU A 168 -18.42 -7.83 14.54
CA LEU A 168 -18.35 -6.45 15.02
C LEU A 168 -19.72 -5.82 15.32
N GLY A 169 -20.80 -6.60 15.23
CA GLY A 169 -22.15 -6.18 15.65
C GLY A 169 -23.05 -5.67 14.52
N LEU A 170 -22.69 -5.87 13.25
CA LEU A 170 -23.57 -5.52 12.13
C LEU A 170 -24.84 -6.37 12.15
N LYS A 171 -26.01 -5.71 12.25
CA LYS A 171 -27.34 -6.34 12.31
C LYS A 171 -28.19 -5.88 11.12
N VAL A 172 -27.80 -6.26 9.90
CA VAL A 172 -28.56 -5.97 8.70
C VAL A 172 -28.85 -7.27 7.93
N PRO A 173 -30.01 -7.37 7.26
CA PRO A 173 -30.38 -8.51 6.43
C PRO A 173 -29.68 -8.43 5.08
N LEU A 174 -28.35 -8.61 5.08
CA LEU A 174 -27.54 -8.68 3.87
C LEU A 174 -27.22 -10.13 3.55
N SER A 175 -27.34 -10.48 2.26
CA SER A 175 -26.98 -11.81 1.76
C SER A 175 -25.45 -11.94 1.68
N THR A 176 -24.76 -10.90 1.20
CA THR A 176 -23.29 -10.86 1.14
C THR A 176 -22.78 -9.43 1.11
N ILE A 177 -21.51 -9.25 1.53
CA ILE A 177 -20.74 -8.01 1.39
C ILE A 177 -19.41 -8.37 0.74
N ILE A 178 -19.23 -7.96 -0.50
CA ILE A 178 -18.02 -8.21 -1.27
C ILE A 178 -17.18 -6.93 -1.30
N HIS A 179 -15.93 -7.05 -0.92
CA HIS A 179 -14.93 -5.98 -1.05
C HIS A 179 -13.79 -6.48 -1.91
N LYS A 180 -13.50 -5.75 -3.00
CA LYS A 180 -12.35 -6.01 -3.85
C LYS A 180 -11.48 -4.77 -3.94
N SER A 181 -10.18 -4.94 -3.76
CA SER A 181 -9.23 -3.83 -3.86
C SER A 181 -8.05 -4.23 -4.71
N CYS A 182 -7.50 -3.26 -5.43
CA CYS A 182 -6.31 -3.44 -6.26
C CYS A 182 -5.33 -2.29 -6.01
N ILE A 183 -4.06 -2.65 -5.81
CA ILE A 183 -2.96 -1.69 -5.72
C ILE A 183 -1.81 -2.18 -6.60
N GLU A 184 -1.23 -1.26 -7.36
CA GLU A 184 -0.06 -1.49 -8.19
C GLU A 184 0.99 -0.43 -7.86
N VAL A 185 2.22 -0.86 -7.62
CA VAL A 185 3.36 -0.01 -7.23
C VAL A 185 4.49 -0.19 -8.24
N ASP A 186 4.73 0.86 -9.00
CA ASP A 186 5.79 0.97 -10.00
C ASP A 186 6.59 2.28 -9.84
N GLU A 187 7.49 2.58 -10.76
CA GLU A 187 8.37 3.76 -10.73
C GLU A 187 7.64 5.08 -10.80
N VAL A 188 6.46 5.09 -11.35
CA VAL A 188 5.69 6.31 -11.60
C VAL A 188 4.78 6.65 -10.43
N GLY A 189 4.46 5.67 -9.62
CA GLY A 189 3.40 5.62 -8.64
C GLY A 189 2.34 4.65 -9.12
N SER A 190 1.11 5.04 -9.16
CA SER A 190 0.06 4.31 -9.88
C SER A 190 -0.28 5.10 -11.16
N LYS A 191 0.51 4.87 -12.24
CA LYS A 191 0.43 5.39 -13.62
C LYS A 191 0.63 6.90 -13.90
N ALA A 192 1.78 7.18 -14.49
CA ALA A 192 2.27 8.02 -15.60
C ALA A 192 2.53 9.52 -15.43
N ALA A 193 3.81 9.86 -15.72
CA ALA A 193 4.47 11.01 -16.37
C ALA A 193 4.99 12.18 -15.53
N ALA A 194 6.28 12.45 -15.78
CA ALA A 194 7.27 13.23 -15.05
C ALA A 194 7.12 14.76 -14.99
N ALA A 195 7.60 15.36 -13.90
CA ALA A 195 8.38 16.59 -13.84
C ALA A 195 8.98 16.81 -12.44
N ALA A 196 10.28 17.06 -12.36
CA ALA A 196 11.00 17.30 -11.11
C ALA A 196 10.99 18.78 -10.73
N ALA A 197 10.85 19.09 -9.43
CA ALA A 197 11.07 20.42 -8.87
C ALA A 197 12.03 20.35 -7.67
N LEU A 198 13.14 21.10 -7.76
CA LEU A 198 14.13 21.28 -6.69
C LEU A 198 13.63 22.30 -5.66
N ARG A 199 13.65 21.96 -4.38
CA ARG A 199 13.55 22.92 -3.27
C ARG A 199 14.86 22.94 -2.48
N SER A 200 15.52 24.10 -2.45
CA SER A 200 16.69 24.38 -1.61
C SER A 200 16.26 25.28 -0.45
N CYS A 201 16.59 24.90 0.79
CA CYS A 201 16.45 25.75 1.97
C CYS A 201 17.80 25.81 2.70
N GLY A 202 18.38 27.03 2.80
CA GLY A 202 19.65 27.26 3.47
C GLY A 202 19.46 27.43 4.99
N GLY A 203 20.19 26.65 5.76
CA GLY A 203 20.35 26.75 7.20
C GLY A 203 21.52 25.89 7.65
N CYS A 204 22.20 26.22 8.74
CA CYS A 204 23.29 25.40 9.29
C CYS A 204 22.80 23.97 9.57
N TYR A 205 23.24 23.05 8.71
CA TYR A 205 22.74 21.69 8.65
C TYR A 205 23.83 20.72 9.09
N PHE A 206 23.62 20.10 10.24
CA PHE A 206 24.30 18.83 10.53
C PHE A 206 23.58 17.77 9.69
N PRO A 207 24.25 17.10 8.74
CA PRO A 207 23.58 16.11 7.92
C PRO A 207 23.00 15.01 8.83
N PRO A 208 21.70 14.67 8.71
CA PRO A 208 21.12 13.61 9.48
C PRO A 208 21.85 12.29 9.19
N LYS A 209 21.88 11.41 10.18
CA LYS A 209 22.38 10.05 9.97
C LYS A 209 21.60 9.41 8.82
N LYS A 210 22.32 8.79 7.88
CA LYS A 210 21.71 8.12 6.73
C LYS A 210 21.70 6.62 6.92
N TYR A 211 20.60 5.98 6.55
CA TYR A 211 20.43 4.53 6.59
C TYR A 211 20.05 3.99 5.22
N ASP A 212 20.43 2.74 4.97
CA ASP A 212 19.94 2.01 3.81
C ASP A 212 18.50 1.56 4.07
N PHE A 213 17.64 1.74 3.07
CA PHE A 213 16.28 1.24 3.04
C PHE A 213 16.12 0.31 1.83
N VAL A 214 16.40 -0.96 2.05
CA VAL A 214 16.35 -2.02 1.03
C VAL A 214 15.24 -2.99 1.43
N ALA A 215 14.06 -2.86 0.82
CA ALA A 215 12.88 -3.69 1.11
C ALA A 215 12.99 -5.05 0.39
N ASP A 216 14.03 -5.83 0.73
CA ASP A 216 14.36 -7.13 0.14
C ASP A 216 13.79 -8.34 0.91
N HIS A 217 12.87 -8.09 1.82
CA HIS A 217 12.18 -9.10 2.63
C HIS A 217 10.78 -8.60 3.04
N PRO A 218 9.91 -9.42 3.63
CA PRO A 218 8.53 -9.07 3.90
C PRO A 218 8.36 -7.79 4.72
N PHE A 219 7.46 -6.93 4.26
CA PHE A 219 7.18 -5.62 4.85
C PHE A 219 5.68 -5.30 4.86
N LEU A 220 5.29 -4.35 5.71
CA LEU A 220 3.94 -3.78 5.76
C LEU A 220 3.90 -2.48 4.94
N PHE A 221 2.79 -2.22 4.25
CA PHE A 221 2.54 -0.91 3.66
C PHE A 221 1.18 -0.35 4.07
N ILE A 222 1.10 0.97 4.14
CA ILE A 222 -0.14 1.71 4.45
C ILE A 222 -0.26 2.87 3.47
N VAL A 223 -1.39 3.00 2.77
CA VAL A 223 -1.73 4.21 2.02
C VAL A 223 -2.69 5.04 2.86
N LYS A 224 -2.29 6.29 3.14
CA LYS A 224 -2.95 7.16 4.10
C LYS A 224 -3.16 8.57 3.55
N GLU A 225 -4.28 9.18 3.89
CA GLU A 225 -4.54 10.59 3.67
C GLU A 225 -3.99 11.41 4.85
N TYR A 226 -3.30 12.55 4.56
CA TYR A 226 -2.56 13.30 5.57
C TYR A 226 -3.42 14.05 6.58
N ILE A 227 -4.52 14.67 6.12
CA ILE A 227 -5.31 15.60 6.96
C ILE A 227 -6.20 14.83 7.92
N SER A 228 -6.98 13.89 7.38
CA SER A 228 -7.91 13.07 8.17
C SER A 228 -7.23 11.92 8.90
N GLY A 229 -6.06 11.49 8.40
CA GLY A 229 -5.41 10.26 8.83
C GLY A 229 -6.13 8.99 8.37
N LEU A 230 -7.05 9.11 7.39
CA LEU A 230 -7.79 7.98 6.86
C LEU A 230 -6.86 6.98 6.17
N VAL A 231 -6.92 5.73 6.59
CA VAL A 231 -6.22 4.62 5.93
C VAL A 231 -7.08 4.12 4.79
N LEU A 232 -6.56 4.19 3.55
CA LEU A 232 -7.20 3.68 2.35
C LEU A 232 -6.81 2.23 2.08
N PHE A 233 -5.51 1.92 2.20
CA PHE A 233 -4.97 0.57 2.03
C PHE A 233 -4.07 0.24 3.20
N LEU A 234 -4.18 -0.99 3.64
CA LEU A 234 -3.30 -1.63 4.60
C LEU A 234 -3.02 -3.03 4.10
N GLY A 235 -1.77 -3.37 3.92
CA GLY A 235 -1.38 -4.68 3.43
C GLY A 235 0.07 -5.02 3.72
N HIS A 236 0.43 -6.28 3.57
CA HIS A 236 1.80 -6.74 3.68
C HIS A 236 2.24 -7.44 2.39
N VAL A 237 3.48 -7.19 2.02
CA VAL A 237 4.12 -7.82 0.87
C VAL A 237 4.94 -8.99 1.38
N MET A 238 4.46 -10.21 1.14
CA MET A 238 5.12 -11.46 1.53
C MET A 238 5.95 -12.03 0.38
N ASP A 239 5.45 -11.87 -0.84
CA ASP A 239 6.05 -12.35 -2.08
C ASP A 239 5.64 -11.41 -3.22
N PRO A 240 6.50 -10.47 -3.65
CA PRO A 240 6.17 -9.49 -4.68
C PRO A 240 6.11 -10.09 -6.10
N SER A 241 6.46 -11.36 -6.28
CA SER A 241 6.34 -12.06 -7.58
C SER A 241 4.92 -12.57 -7.86
N LYS A 242 4.07 -12.62 -6.83
CA LYS A 242 2.66 -13.05 -6.95
C LYS A 242 1.77 -11.85 -7.22
N HIS A 243 0.84 -12.02 -8.16
CA HIS A 243 -0.09 -10.98 -8.62
C HIS A 243 -1.53 -11.34 -8.25
#